data_cf3a1b53b62babce51d41cee7d03f8b1
#
_entry.id   cf3a1b53b62babce51d41cee7d03f8b1
#
_cell.length_a   1.000
_cell.length_b   1.000
_cell.length_c   1.000
_cell.angle_alpha   90.00
_cell.angle_beta   90.00
_cell.angle_gamma   90.00
#
_symmetry.space_group_name_H-M   'P 1'
#
loop_
_entity.id
_entity.type
_entity.pdbx_description
1 polymer ?
#
loop_
_entity_poly.entity_id
_entity_poly.type
_entity_poly.pdbx_seq_one_letter_code
_entity_poly.pdbx_strand_id
1 'polypeptide(L)'
;MTLHIFNPEHDIALAYDNKYFTAPHAGRQMRHDLDYLPVLWAKDGDYILVENVNSARIHARRFMSYGQQVHFIDSDDIEQIIDEVTEVMPWGWDSAIKFQLEQLGIKANVLPTDERLSAIRELSNREYASQVLQIGRA
;
A
#
# COMPACT_ATOMS: atom_id res chain seq x y z
N MET A 1 14.53 0.13 -6.37
CA MET A 1 13.99 0.92 -5.26
C MET A 1 12.54 0.53 -5.00
N THR A 2 12.12 0.51 -3.75
CA THR A 2 10.77 0.13 -3.34
C THR A 2 9.90 1.37 -3.15
N LEU A 3 8.68 1.33 -3.68
CA LEU A 3 7.64 2.32 -3.44
C LEU A 3 6.69 1.80 -2.37
N HIS A 4 6.56 2.52 -1.26
CA HIS A 4 5.69 2.18 -0.16
C HIS A 4 4.39 2.99 -0.21
N ILE A 5 3.30 2.37 0.20
CA ILE A 5 1.98 3.02 0.27
C ILE A 5 1.27 2.56 1.53
N PHE A 6 0.71 3.51 2.28
CA PHE A 6 -0.12 3.20 3.44
C PHE A 6 -1.59 3.27 3.03
N ASN A 7 -2.23 2.12 2.91
CA ASN A 7 -3.65 1.97 2.58
C ASN A 7 -4.38 1.21 3.70
N PRO A 8 -4.69 1.89 4.82
CA PRO A 8 -5.26 1.24 6.00
C PRO A 8 -6.66 0.67 5.78
N GLU A 9 -7.36 1.11 4.72
CA GLU A 9 -8.66 0.61 4.29
C GLU A 9 -8.60 -0.77 3.59
N HIS A 10 -7.42 -1.36 3.52
CA HIS A 10 -7.14 -2.58 2.77
C HIS A 10 -8.12 -3.74 3.08
N ASP A 11 -8.41 -4.02 4.34
CA ASP A 11 -9.28 -5.14 4.71
C ASP A 11 -10.68 -5.00 4.13
N ILE A 12 -11.22 -3.78 4.16
CA ILE A 12 -12.54 -3.48 3.61
C ILE A 12 -12.50 -3.54 2.08
N ALA A 13 -11.48 -2.96 1.48
CA ALA A 13 -11.30 -2.97 0.03
C ALA A 13 -11.15 -4.40 -0.50
N LEU A 14 -10.43 -5.25 0.21
CA LEU A 14 -10.24 -6.65 -0.13
C LEU A 14 -11.57 -7.43 -0.08
N ALA A 15 -12.39 -7.18 0.94
CA ALA A 15 -13.70 -7.81 1.08
C ALA A 15 -14.67 -7.44 -0.04
N TYR A 16 -14.68 -6.18 -0.45
CA TYR A 16 -15.52 -5.70 -1.56
C TYR A 16 -15.05 -6.18 -2.93
N ASP A 17 -13.74 -6.37 -3.08
CA ASP A 17 -13.09 -6.85 -4.31
C ASP A 17 -13.51 -6.07 -5.57
N ASN A 18 -13.55 -4.76 -5.48
CA ASN A 18 -13.94 -3.87 -6.56
C ASN A 18 -12.87 -2.81 -6.77
N LYS A 19 -12.33 -2.74 -7.99
CA LYS A 19 -11.27 -1.78 -8.34
C LYS A 19 -11.68 -0.31 -8.19
N TYR A 20 -12.97 -0.03 -8.19
CA TYR A 20 -13.53 1.32 -8.00
C TYR A 20 -13.91 1.61 -6.55
N PHE A 21 -13.57 0.70 -5.64
CA PHE A 21 -13.89 0.85 -4.23
C PHE A 21 -13.36 2.17 -3.67
N THR A 22 -14.21 2.89 -2.97
CA THR A 22 -13.85 4.09 -2.21
C THR A 22 -14.08 3.81 -0.72
N ALA A 23 -13.04 4.01 0.08
CA ALA A 23 -13.09 3.76 1.50
C ALA A 23 -14.11 4.68 2.22
N PRO A 24 -14.70 4.24 3.34
CA PRO A 24 -15.45 5.11 4.23
C PRO A 24 -14.61 6.30 4.70
N HIS A 25 -15.27 7.38 5.10
CA HIS A 25 -14.59 8.62 5.51
C HIS A 25 -13.50 8.39 6.57
N ALA A 26 -13.76 7.55 7.57
CA ALA A 26 -12.78 7.27 8.63
C ALA A 26 -11.49 6.61 8.08
N GLY A 27 -11.61 5.68 7.14
CA GLY A 27 -10.47 5.05 6.49
C GLY A 27 -9.68 6.03 5.62
N ARG A 28 -10.36 6.87 4.87
CA ARG A 28 -9.73 7.92 4.06
C ARG A 28 -9.01 8.94 4.93
N GLN A 29 -9.60 9.31 6.06
CA GLN A 29 -9.00 10.24 7.01
C GLN A 29 -7.75 9.65 7.65
N MET A 30 -7.78 8.39 8.04
CA MET A 30 -6.61 7.69 8.57
C MET A 30 -5.47 7.66 7.56
N ARG A 31 -5.75 7.35 6.31
CA ARG A 31 -4.76 7.36 5.23
C ARG A 31 -4.18 8.76 5.03
N HIS A 32 -5.04 9.77 5.01
CA HIS A 32 -4.63 11.16 4.87
C HIS A 32 -3.69 11.59 6.02
N ASP A 33 -4.01 11.22 7.26
CA ASP A 33 -3.27 11.64 8.44
C ASP A 33 -1.96 10.88 8.65
N LEU A 34 -1.88 9.63 8.19
CA LEU A 34 -0.78 8.70 8.50
C LEU A 34 -0.08 8.12 7.26
N ASP A 35 -0.24 8.73 6.09
CA ASP A 35 0.35 8.22 4.84
C ASP A 35 1.87 8.16 4.85
N TYR A 36 2.54 8.91 5.74
CA TYR A 36 3.99 8.87 5.94
C TYR A 36 4.46 7.68 6.80
N LEU A 37 3.55 6.91 7.39
CA LEU A 37 3.86 5.87 8.37
C LEU A 37 4.89 4.82 7.87
N PRO A 38 4.96 4.47 6.57
CA PRO A 38 5.98 3.55 6.07
C PRO A 38 7.42 3.96 6.36
N VAL A 39 7.68 5.19 6.78
CA VAL A 39 9.01 5.62 7.21
C VAL A 39 9.58 4.72 8.31
N LEU A 40 8.72 4.05 9.09
CA LEU A 40 9.14 3.16 10.18
C LEU A 40 9.83 1.88 9.69
N TRP A 41 9.58 1.45 8.45
CA TRP A 41 10.15 0.22 7.89
C TRP A 41 10.81 0.37 6.52
N ALA A 42 10.73 1.55 5.91
CA ALA A 42 11.36 1.82 4.63
C ALA A 42 12.88 1.81 4.76
N LYS A 43 13.55 1.38 3.70
CA LYS A 43 15.02 1.34 3.61
C LYS A 43 15.55 2.58 2.91
N ASP A 44 16.84 2.85 3.09
CA ASP A 44 17.49 3.95 2.39
C ASP A 44 17.32 3.82 0.87
N GLY A 45 16.94 4.92 0.23
CA GLY A 45 16.66 4.97 -1.20
C GLY A 45 15.22 4.67 -1.58
N ASP A 46 14.39 4.24 -0.64
CA ASP A 46 12.98 3.97 -0.89
C ASP A 46 12.16 5.26 -0.97
N TYR A 47 11.02 5.16 -1.63
CA TYR A 47 10.02 6.22 -1.76
C TYR A 47 8.73 5.85 -1.06
N ILE A 48 8.06 6.85 -0.52
CA ILE A 48 6.74 6.72 0.11
C ILE A 48 5.77 7.64 -0.63
N LEU A 49 4.68 7.06 -1.14
CA LEU A 49 3.62 7.82 -1.80
C LEU A 49 2.74 8.50 -0.75
N VAL A 50 2.66 9.82 -0.82
CA VAL A 50 1.90 10.66 0.11
C VAL A 50 1.07 11.68 -0.66
N GLU A 51 0.08 12.28 0.01
CA GLU A 51 -0.73 13.33 -0.61
C GLU A 51 0.01 14.69 -0.65
N ASN A 52 0.72 15.02 0.43
CA ASN A 52 1.46 16.26 0.56
C ASN A 52 2.87 16.00 1.09
N VAL A 53 3.85 16.20 0.24
CA VAL A 53 5.26 15.90 0.53
C VAL A 53 5.78 16.74 1.71
N ASN A 54 5.46 18.02 1.75
CA ASN A 54 5.95 18.91 2.82
C ASN A 54 5.35 18.53 4.17
N SER A 55 4.07 18.24 4.22
CA SER A 55 3.37 17.79 5.42
C SER A 55 3.93 16.46 5.93
N ALA A 56 4.15 15.51 5.02
CA ALA A 56 4.73 14.21 5.35
C ALA A 56 6.13 14.35 5.94
N ARG A 57 6.98 15.20 5.36
CA ARG A 57 8.32 15.46 5.89
C ARG A 57 8.30 16.00 7.31
N ILE A 58 7.38 16.93 7.60
CA ILE A 58 7.25 17.52 8.93
C ILE A 58 6.81 16.47 9.95
N HIS A 59 5.76 15.69 9.62
CA HIS A 59 5.21 14.69 10.53
C HIS A 59 6.12 13.48 10.73
N ALA A 60 6.85 13.08 9.70
CA ALA A 60 7.73 11.92 9.76
C ALA A 60 9.02 12.15 10.55
N ARG A 61 9.41 13.40 10.74
CA ARG A 61 10.70 13.79 11.32
C ARG A 61 11.02 13.10 12.64
N ARG A 62 10.04 13.00 13.55
CA ARG A 62 10.19 12.38 14.87
C ARG A 62 10.33 10.86 14.82
N PHE A 63 9.95 10.22 13.70
CA PHE A 63 10.03 8.77 13.53
C PHE A 63 11.23 8.34 12.70
N MET A 64 11.93 9.27 12.07
CA MET A 64 13.09 8.97 11.23
C MET A 64 14.33 8.77 12.09
N SER A 65 15.11 7.76 11.73
CA SER A 65 16.44 7.55 12.32
C SER A 65 17.40 8.58 11.78
N TYR A 66 18.44 8.92 12.57
CA TYR A 66 19.48 9.83 12.14
C TYR A 66 20.16 9.29 10.86
N GLY A 67 20.21 10.13 9.82
CA GLY A 67 20.83 9.78 8.54
C GLY A 67 19.98 8.91 7.62
N GLN A 68 18.74 8.60 7.99
CA GLN A 68 17.83 7.82 7.13
C GLN A 68 17.52 8.58 5.83
N GLN A 69 17.74 7.90 4.69
CA GLN A 69 17.59 8.46 3.33
C GLN A 69 16.31 7.93 2.66
N VAL A 70 15.16 8.29 3.21
CA VAL A 70 13.85 7.94 2.65
C VAL A 70 13.24 9.18 2.00
N HIS A 71 12.60 9.00 0.84
CA HIS A 71 12.03 10.08 0.05
C HIS A 71 10.51 10.01 0.03
N PHE A 72 9.85 11.17 0.01
CA PHE A 72 8.41 11.27 -0.17
C PHE A 72 8.10 11.76 -1.58
N ILE A 73 7.02 11.24 -2.17
CA ILE A 73 6.57 11.62 -3.49
C ILE A 73 5.04 11.64 -3.52
N ASP A 74 4.47 12.56 -4.30
CA ASP A 74 3.02 12.63 -4.51
C ASP A 74 2.62 12.07 -5.88
N SER A 75 1.32 11.99 -6.13
CA SER A 75 0.78 11.47 -7.38
C SER A 75 1.11 12.33 -8.61
N ASP A 76 1.39 13.61 -8.41
CA ASP A 76 1.72 14.52 -9.52
C ASP A 76 3.15 14.29 -10.02
N ASP A 77 4.06 13.92 -9.13
CA ASP A 77 5.48 13.76 -9.44
C ASP A 77 5.93 12.30 -9.60
N ILE A 78 5.05 11.33 -9.33
CA ILE A 78 5.41 9.91 -9.31
C ILE A 78 5.98 9.40 -10.63
N GLU A 79 5.56 9.96 -11.76
CA GLU A 79 6.06 9.56 -13.08
C GLU A 79 7.57 9.76 -13.22
N GLN A 80 8.16 10.65 -12.43
CA GLN A 80 9.60 10.91 -12.46
C GLN A 80 10.43 9.73 -11.94
N ILE A 81 9.82 8.84 -11.15
CA ILE A 81 10.51 7.71 -10.51
C ILE A 81 10.01 6.35 -11.00
N ILE A 82 9.01 6.29 -11.85
CA ILE A 82 8.38 5.03 -12.28
C ILE A 82 9.41 4.02 -12.80
N ASP A 83 10.36 4.47 -13.59
CA ASP A 83 11.38 3.59 -14.18
C ASP A 83 12.36 3.02 -13.14
N GLU A 84 12.46 3.65 -12.00
CA GLU A 84 13.35 3.22 -10.90
C GLU A 84 12.64 2.27 -9.91
N VAL A 85 11.32 2.15 -10.00
CA VAL A 85 10.54 1.29 -9.10
C VAL A 85 10.73 -0.17 -9.49
N THR A 86 11.33 -0.96 -8.61
CA THR A 86 11.53 -2.40 -8.78
C THR A 86 10.55 -3.23 -7.96
N GLU A 87 9.95 -2.64 -6.94
CA GLU A 87 8.99 -3.29 -6.06
C GLU A 87 7.99 -2.26 -5.53
N VAL A 88 6.75 -2.66 -5.37
CA VAL A 88 5.71 -1.86 -4.72
C VAL A 88 5.24 -2.59 -3.47
N MET A 89 5.25 -1.90 -2.34
CA MET A 89 4.89 -2.46 -1.04
C MET A 89 3.79 -1.63 -0.39
N PRO A 90 2.51 -1.91 -0.69
CA PRO A 90 1.40 -1.29 0.03
C PRO A 90 1.27 -1.94 1.41
N TRP A 91 0.49 -1.31 2.30
CA TRP A 91 0.09 -1.94 3.55
C TRP A 91 -0.60 -3.28 3.32
N GLY A 92 -1.43 -3.35 2.28
CA GLY A 92 -2.01 -4.60 1.81
C GLY A 92 -2.43 -4.51 0.35
N TRP A 93 -2.35 -5.63 -0.36
CA TRP A 93 -2.78 -5.72 -1.75
C TRP A 93 -4.28 -5.99 -1.86
N ASP A 94 -4.96 -5.20 -2.69
CA ASP A 94 -6.35 -5.36 -3.08
C ASP A 94 -6.57 -4.81 -4.50
N SER A 95 -7.75 -5.06 -5.06
CA SER A 95 -8.06 -4.62 -6.43
C SER A 95 -8.07 -3.10 -6.57
N ALA A 96 -8.48 -2.40 -5.51
CA ALA A 96 -8.56 -0.94 -5.52
C ALA A 96 -7.16 -0.30 -5.57
N ILE A 97 -6.22 -0.77 -4.74
CA ILE A 97 -4.86 -0.21 -4.74
C ILE A 97 -4.12 -0.56 -6.04
N LYS A 98 -4.31 -1.76 -6.56
CA LYS A 98 -3.75 -2.13 -7.87
C LYS A 98 -4.24 -1.18 -8.96
N PHE A 99 -5.55 -0.94 -9.01
CA PHE A 99 -6.14 -0.03 -9.99
C PHE A 99 -5.59 1.40 -9.86
N GLN A 100 -5.49 1.92 -8.64
CA GLN A 100 -4.92 3.25 -8.40
C GLN A 100 -3.47 3.34 -8.91
N LEU A 101 -2.67 2.32 -8.67
CA LEU A 101 -1.28 2.28 -9.12
C LEU A 101 -1.17 2.19 -10.65
N GLU A 102 -2.05 1.43 -11.30
CA GLU A 102 -2.13 1.38 -12.77
C GLU A 102 -2.45 2.76 -13.34
N GLN A 103 -3.38 3.50 -12.72
CA GLN A 103 -3.74 4.85 -13.13
C GLN A 103 -2.59 5.85 -12.97
N LEU A 104 -1.69 5.61 -12.03
CA LEU A 104 -0.48 6.43 -11.83
C LEU A 104 0.65 6.05 -12.80
N GLY A 105 0.47 5.03 -13.61
CA GLY A 105 1.46 4.59 -14.60
C GLY A 105 2.47 3.57 -14.10
N ILE A 106 2.25 2.97 -12.94
CA ILE A 106 3.12 1.90 -12.43
C ILE A 106 3.05 0.70 -13.38
N LYS A 107 4.21 0.16 -13.71
CA LYS A 107 4.35 -0.92 -14.69
C LYS A 107 3.73 -2.22 -14.19
N ALA A 108 3.08 -2.96 -15.10
CA ALA A 108 2.41 -4.21 -14.77
C ALA A 108 3.36 -5.28 -14.18
N ASN A 109 4.63 -5.25 -14.55
CA ASN A 109 5.61 -6.23 -14.08
C ASN A 109 5.95 -6.13 -12.59
N VAL A 110 5.64 -5.00 -11.94
CA VAL A 110 5.83 -4.80 -10.48
C VAL A 110 4.52 -4.87 -9.71
N LEU A 111 3.39 -5.10 -10.41
CA LEU A 111 2.07 -5.26 -9.80
C LEU A 111 1.67 -6.74 -9.75
N PRO A 112 0.88 -7.16 -8.76
CA PRO A 112 0.41 -8.55 -8.71
C PRO A 112 -0.58 -8.84 -9.83
N THR A 113 -0.64 -10.10 -10.24
CA THR A 113 -1.66 -10.58 -11.17
C THR A 113 -3.02 -10.65 -10.47
N ASP A 114 -4.11 -10.68 -11.24
CA ASP A 114 -5.46 -10.86 -10.69
C ASP A 114 -5.61 -12.20 -9.96
N GLU A 115 -4.92 -13.23 -10.43
CA GLU A 115 -4.87 -14.54 -9.77
C GLU A 115 -4.22 -14.45 -8.39
N ARG A 116 -3.12 -13.70 -8.26
CA ARG A 116 -2.46 -13.48 -6.98
C ARG A 116 -3.35 -12.68 -6.03
N LEU A 117 -4.05 -11.66 -6.52
CA LEU A 117 -5.00 -10.90 -5.72
C LEU A 117 -6.14 -11.77 -5.20
N SER A 118 -6.68 -12.66 -6.04
CA SER A 118 -7.71 -13.62 -5.65
C SER A 118 -7.21 -14.57 -4.56
N ALA A 119 -5.97 -15.04 -4.67
CA ALA A 119 -5.34 -15.88 -3.65
C ALA A 119 -5.18 -15.13 -2.32
N ILE A 120 -4.74 -13.88 -2.34
CA ILE A 120 -4.61 -13.04 -1.14
C ILE A 120 -5.97 -12.86 -0.47
N ARG A 121 -7.01 -12.56 -1.25
CA ARG A 121 -8.37 -12.39 -0.76
C ARG A 121 -8.90 -13.66 -0.09
N GLU A 122 -8.68 -14.81 -0.72
CA GLU A 122 -9.09 -16.10 -0.18
C GLU A 122 -8.37 -16.43 1.13
N LEU A 123 -7.06 -16.26 1.19
CA LEU A 123 -6.26 -16.51 2.39
C LEU A 123 -6.61 -15.57 3.55
N SER A 124 -7.07 -14.37 3.26
CA SER A 124 -7.47 -13.38 4.26
C SER A 124 -8.92 -13.57 4.74
N ASN A 125 -9.68 -14.46 4.12
CA ASN A 125 -11.07 -14.72 4.48
C ASN A 125 -11.13 -15.54 5.77
N ARG A 126 -11.89 -15.06 6.75
CA ARG A 126 -12.07 -15.73 8.06
C ARG A 126 -12.69 -17.13 7.92
N GLU A 127 -13.57 -17.32 6.96
CA GLU A 127 -14.18 -18.61 6.68
C GLU A 127 -13.12 -19.63 6.22
N TYR A 128 -12.21 -19.23 5.33
CA TYR A 128 -11.09 -20.08 4.92
C TYR A 128 -10.22 -20.50 6.11
N ALA A 129 -9.84 -19.55 6.95
CA ALA A 129 -9.06 -19.84 8.17
C ALA A 129 -9.78 -20.82 9.11
N SER A 130 -11.09 -20.66 9.27
CA SER A 130 -11.93 -21.57 10.06
C SER A 130 -11.91 -22.98 9.49
N GLN A 131 -12.05 -23.14 8.17
CA GLN A 131 -11.99 -24.44 7.49
C GLN A 131 -10.64 -25.13 7.68
N VAL A 132 -9.54 -24.39 7.54
CA VAL A 132 -8.19 -24.93 7.75
C VAL A 132 -8.00 -25.40 9.19
N LEU A 133 -8.48 -24.64 10.17
CA LEU A 133 -8.41 -25.01 11.58
C LEU A 133 -9.25 -26.25 11.90
N GLN A 134 -10.39 -26.42 11.27
CA GLN A 134 -11.23 -27.64 11.43
C GLN A 134 -10.54 -28.88 10.87
N ILE A 135 -9.88 -28.77 9.73
CA ILE A 135 -9.08 -29.86 9.15
C ILE A 135 -7.96 -30.26 10.10
N GLY A 136 -7.31 -29.30 10.72
CA GLY A 136 -6.23 -29.54 11.68
C GLY A 136 -6.68 -30.20 12.98
N ARG A 137 -7.98 -30.25 13.28
CA ARG A 137 -8.57 -30.91 14.48
C ARG A 137 -9.04 -32.34 14.21
N ALA A 138 -9.07 -32.73 12.98
CA ALA A 138 -9.42 -34.08 12.59
C ALA A 138 -8.18 -35.01 12.70
#